data_e13219646a2ece7f057178cf49754a44
#
_entry.id   e13219646a2ece7f057178cf49754a44
#
_cell.length_a   1.000
_cell.length_b   1.000
_cell.length_c   1.000
_cell.angle_alpha   90.00
_cell.angle_beta   90.00
_cell.angle_gamma   90.00
#
_symmetry.space_group_name_H-M   'P 1'
#
loop_
_entity.id
_entity.type
_entity.pdbx_description
1 polymer ?
#
loop_
_entity_poly.entity_id
_entity_poly.type
_entity_poly.pdbx_seq_one_letter_code
_entity_poly.pdbx_strand_id
1 'polypeptide(L)'
;MTTYCIALCTFGDAETAERAATLAVEQKLAACVNLIPGIVSVYRWQEKVEKDNEVQAVFKTREDLCEPLYELIQSVHSYTTPEWLIVPVSNGSNDYLQWIKSNLQ
;
A
#
# COMPACT_ATOMS: atom_id res chain seq x y z
N MET A 1 15.31 13.06 10.55
CA MET A 1 14.73 13.54 9.28
C MET A 1 13.58 12.62 8.90
N THR A 2 12.43 13.19 8.53
CA THR A 2 11.27 12.42 8.14
C THR A 2 11.41 11.96 6.70
N THR A 3 11.30 10.66 6.48
CA THR A 3 11.28 10.10 5.13
C THR A 3 9.87 9.65 4.79
N TYR A 4 9.25 10.35 3.83
CA TYR A 4 7.96 9.94 3.31
C TYR A 4 8.18 8.87 2.26
N CYS A 5 7.23 7.98 2.16
CA CYS A 5 7.33 6.89 1.20
C CYS A 5 5.95 6.46 0.70
N ILE A 6 6.00 5.68 -0.37
CA ILE A 6 4.85 5.02 -0.94
C ILE A 6 5.06 3.53 -0.74
N ALA A 7 4.05 2.86 -0.17
CA ALA A 7 4.07 1.41 -0.10
C ALA A 7 3.14 0.86 -1.18
N LEU A 8 3.60 -0.10 -1.94
CA LEU A 8 2.85 -0.73 -3.02
C LEU A 8 2.43 -2.14 -2.60
N CYS A 9 1.17 -2.46 -2.83
CA CYS A 9 0.60 -3.77 -2.54
C CYS A 9 -0.51 -4.06 -3.53
N THR A 10 -0.61 -5.32 -3.98
CA THR A 10 -1.71 -5.73 -4.86
C THR A 10 -2.66 -6.65 -4.10
N PHE A 11 -3.94 -6.61 -4.49
CA PHE A 11 -4.99 -7.42 -3.89
C PHE A 11 -5.75 -8.14 -5.00
N GLY A 12 -6.29 -9.31 -4.68
CA GLY A 12 -7.05 -10.10 -5.64
C GLY A 12 -8.46 -9.57 -5.90
N ASP A 13 -9.00 -8.74 -5.01
CA ASP A 13 -10.35 -8.21 -5.14
C ASP A 13 -10.45 -6.83 -4.49
N ALA A 14 -11.47 -6.07 -4.92
CA ALA A 14 -11.67 -4.70 -4.46
C ALA A 14 -12.12 -4.65 -2.98
N GLU A 15 -12.91 -5.60 -2.53
CA GLU A 15 -13.42 -5.60 -1.17
C GLU A 15 -12.31 -5.73 -0.14
N THR A 16 -11.38 -6.66 -0.34
CA THR A 16 -10.22 -6.82 0.55
C THR A 16 -9.33 -5.58 0.51
N ALA A 17 -9.11 -5.03 -0.69
CA ALA A 17 -8.29 -3.82 -0.87
C ALA A 17 -8.90 -2.64 -0.12
N GLU A 18 -10.21 -2.42 -0.26
CA GLU A 18 -10.90 -1.31 0.41
C GLU A 18 -10.87 -1.46 1.93
N ARG A 19 -11.03 -2.69 2.41
CA ARG A 19 -10.96 -2.96 3.85
C ARG A 19 -9.58 -2.64 4.41
N ALA A 20 -8.53 -3.11 3.72
CA ALA A 20 -7.15 -2.86 4.13
C ALA A 20 -6.85 -1.36 4.12
N ALA A 21 -7.25 -0.66 3.06
CA ALA A 21 -7.04 0.78 2.92
C ALA A 21 -7.75 1.56 4.02
N THR A 22 -9.01 1.22 4.31
CA THR A 22 -9.80 1.89 5.34
C THR A 22 -9.17 1.71 6.72
N LEU A 23 -8.77 0.49 7.06
CA LEU A 23 -8.12 0.22 8.34
C LEU A 23 -6.79 0.99 8.48
N ALA A 24 -6.01 1.04 7.42
CA ALA A 24 -4.73 1.74 7.43
C ALA A 24 -4.92 3.24 7.71
N VAL A 25 -5.91 3.85 7.09
CA VAL A 25 -6.20 5.27 7.29
C VAL A 25 -6.80 5.52 8.69
N GLU A 26 -7.72 4.66 9.12
CA GLU A 26 -8.33 4.78 10.45
C GLU A 26 -7.29 4.70 11.56
N GLN A 27 -6.32 3.82 11.41
CA GLN A 27 -5.26 3.63 12.41
C GLN A 27 -4.09 4.61 12.23
N LYS A 28 -4.21 5.53 11.27
CA LYS A 28 -3.18 6.54 10.98
C LYS A 28 -1.82 5.94 10.64
N LEU A 29 -1.84 4.77 10.00
CA LEU A 29 -0.66 4.13 9.46
C LEU A 29 -0.42 4.53 8.01
N ALA A 30 -1.44 5.08 7.36
CA ALA A 30 -1.34 5.70 6.05
C ALA A 30 -2.21 6.95 6.05
N ALA A 31 -1.74 8.02 5.44
CA ALA A 31 -2.51 9.25 5.32
C ALA A 31 -3.54 9.16 4.22
N CYS A 32 -3.22 8.41 3.18
CA CYS A 32 -4.06 8.26 1.99
C CYS A 32 -3.70 6.94 1.33
N VAL A 33 -4.70 6.27 0.77
CA VAL A 33 -4.48 5.08 -0.04
C VAL A 33 -5.25 5.26 -1.34
N ASN A 34 -4.54 5.16 -2.45
CA ASN A 34 -5.18 5.13 -3.76
C ASN A 34 -5.33 3.67 -4.17
N LEU A 35 -6.53 3.31 -4.65
CA LEU A 35 -6.80 1.98 -5.15
C LEU A 35 -7.02 2.08 -6.65
N ILE A 36 -6.26 1.31 -7.41
CA ILE A 36 -6.34 1.30 -8.87
C ILE A 36 -6.88 -0.07 -9.29
N PRO A 37 -8.16 -0.17 -9.67
CA PRO A 37 -8.74 -1.44 -10.07
C PRO A 37 -8.35 -1.80 -11.49
N GLY A 38 -8.50 -3.07 -11.84
CA GLY A 38 -8.36 -3.52 -13.21
C GLY A 38 -6.95 -3.54 -13.75
N ILE A 39 -5.94 -3.58 -12.88
CA ILE A 39 -4.58 -3.79 -13.38
C ILE A 39 -4.42 -5.26 -13.79
N VAL A 40 -3.57 -5.51 -14.76
CA VAL A 40 -3.23 -6.86 -15.20
C VAL A 40 -1.82 -7.14 -14.75
N SER A 41 -1.66 -8.15 -13.88
CA SER A 41 -0.34 -8.56 -13.39
C SER A 41 0.09 -9.80 -14.14
N VAL A 42 1.31 -9.78 -14.66
CA VAL A 42 1.92 -10.91 -15.37
C VAL A 42 3.13 -11.32 -14.55
N TYR A 43 3.17 -12.57 -14.13
CA TYR A 43 4.21 -13.02 -13.21
C TYR A 43 4.47 -14.51 -13.38
N ARG A 44 5.53 -14.98 -12.77
CA ARG A 44 5.88 -16.40 -12.79
C ARG A 44 5.38 -17.05 -11.49
N TRP A 45 4.67 -18.14 -11.66
CA TRP A 45 4.15 -18.93 -10.54
C TRP A 45 4.32 -20.42 -10.89
N GLN A 46 5.03 -21.16 -10.03
CA GLN A 46 5.28 -22.58 -10.22
C GLN A 46 5.76 -22.92 -11.63
N GLU A 47 6.76 -22.16 -12.08
CA GLU A 47 7.44 -22.34 -13.38
C GLU A 47 6.57 -22.00 -14.61
N LYS A 48 5.41 -21.38 -14.39
CA LYS A 48 4.52 -20.94 -15.46
C LYS A 48 4.35 -19.44 -15.43
N VAL A 49 4.08 -18.86 -16.57
CA VAL A 49 3.72 -17.45 -16.66
C VAL A 49 2.21 -17.34 -16.47
N GLU A 50 1.81 -16.61 -15.46
CA GLU A 50 0.42 -16.39 -15.10
C GLU A 50 0.01 -14.94 -15.36
N LYS A 51 -1.27 -14.73 -15.55
CA LYS A 51 -1.85 -13.40 -15.77
C LYS A 51 -3.14 -13.29 -14.96
N ASP A 52 -3.20 -12.29 -14.08
CA ASP A 52 -4.37 -12.06 -13.24
C ASP A 52 -4.78 -10.60 -13.25
N ASN A 53 -6.07 -10.37 -13.02
CA ASN A 53 -6.57 -9.04 -12.75
C ASN A 53 -6.45 -8.78 -11.26
N GLU A 54 -5.91 -7.61 -10.91
CA GLU A 54 -5.72 -7.26 -9.51
C GLU A 54 -6.07 -5.80 -9.26
N VAL A 55 -6.09 -5.43 -7.98
CA VAL A 55 -6.25 -4.05 -7.53
C VAL A 55 -4.92 -3.61 -6.95
N GLN A 56 -4.36 -2.53 -7.45
CA GLN A 56 -3.12 -1.96 -6.93
C GLN A 56 -3.45 -0.94 -5.85
N ALA A 57 -2.87 -1.11 -4.67
CA ALA A 57 -2.98 -0.13 -3.59
C ALA A 57 -1.68 0.66 -3.48
N VAL A 58 -1.82 1.98 -3.37
CA VAL A 58 -0.69 2.90 -3.20
C VAL A 58 -0.90 3.61 -1.87
N PHE A 59 -0.13 3.21 -0.85
CA PHE A 59 -0.23 3.78 0.50
C PHE A 59 0.75 4.92 0.64
N LYS A 60 0.29 6.06 1.13
CA LYS A 60 1.17 7.22 1.36
C LYS A 60 1.40 7.36 2.86
N THR A 61 2.66 7.24 3.27
CA THR A 61 3.01 7.13 4.69
C THR A 61 4.43 7.63 4.95
N ARG A 62 4.96 7.30 6.10
CA ARG A 62 6.34 7.55 6.51
C ARG A 62 7.08 6.22 6.65
N GLU A 63 8.38 6.25 6.45
CA GLU A 63 9.20 5.04 6.53
C GLU A 63 9.07 4.32 7.87
N ASP A 64 9.02 5.08 8.98
CA ASP A 64 8.93 4.49 10.32
C ASP A 64 7.59 3.79 10.60
N LEU A 65 6.57 4.01 9.76
CA LEU A 65 5.27 3.36 9.90
C LEU A 65 5.09 2.18 8.94
N CYS A 66 6.05 1.93 8.06
CA CYS A 66 5.92 0.87 7.05
C CYS A 66 5.82 -0.52 7.67
N GLU A 67 6.60 -0.80 8.71
CA GLU A 67 6.57 -2.12 9.34
C GLU A 67 5.24 -2.40 10.04
N PRO A 68 4.71 -1.52 10.93
CA PRO A 68 3.38 -1.75 11.50
C PRO A 68 2.27 -1.73 10.44
N LEU A 69 2.44 -0.95 9.37
CA LEU A 69 1.48 -0.99 8.26
C LEU A 69 1.47 -2.35 7.59
N TYR A 70 2.64 -2.93 7.33
CA TYR A 70 2.72 -4.25 6.72
C TYR A 70 2.09 -5.33 7.60
N GLU A 71 2.29 -5.25 8.92
CA GLU A 71 1.65 -6.18 9.85
C GLU A 71 0.13 -6.11 9.75
N LEU A 72 -0.41 -4.88 9.65
CA LEU A 72 -1.85 -4.71 9.46
C LEU A 72 -2.32 -5.32 8.14
N ILE A 73 -1.59 -5.04 7.05
CA ILE A 73 -1.94 -5.56 5.73
C ILE A 73 -1.94 -7.09 5.73
N GLN A 74 -0.91 -7.71 6.32
CA GLN A 74 -0.84 -9.17 6.39
C GLN A 74 -2.01 -9.77 7.16
N SER A 75 -2.52 -9.08 8.17
CA SER A 75 -3.63 -9.58 8.99
C SER A 75 -4.95 -9.67 8.21
N VAL A 76 -5.08 -8.94 7.12
CA VAL A 76 -6.33 -8.90 6.33
C VAL A 76 -6.15 -9.38 4.89
N HIS A 77 -4.92 -9.56 4.43
CA HIS A 77 -4.66 -9.97 3.05
C HIS A 77 -4.98 -11.45 2.85
N SER A 78 -5.50 -11.78 1.67
CA SER A 78 -5.81 -13.15 1.30
C SER A 78 -4.60 -13.94 0.80
N TYR A 79 -3.52 -13.24 0.40
CA TYR A 79 -2.31 -13.91 -0.08
C TYR A 79 -1.36 -14.22 1.07
N THR A 80 -0.66 -15.34 0.96
CA THR A 80 0.40 -15.71 1.90
C THR A 80 1.59 -14.77 1.77
N THR A 81 1.95 -14.43 0.54
CA THR A 81 3.08 -13.55 0.23
C THR A 81 2.61 -12.42 -0.69
N PRO A 82 2.02 -11.35 -0.12
CA PRO A 82 1.58 -10.24 -0.95
C PRO A 82 2.75 -9.40 -1.45
N GLU A 83 2.53 -8.67 -2.55
CA GLU A 83 3.47 -7.66 -2.99
C GLU A 83 3.61 -6.62 -1.87
N TRP A 84 4.84 -6.28 -1.52
CA TRP A 84 5.09 -5.22 -0.55
C TRP A 84 6.40 -4.55 -0.90
N LEU A 85 6.32 -3.35 -1.44
CA LEU A 85 7.50 -2.59 -1.87
C LEU A 85 7.40 -1.18 -1.32
N ILE A 86 8.52 -0.69 -0.79
CA ILE A 86 8.60 0.66 -0.27
C ILE A 86 9.41 1.51 -1.24
N VAL A 87 8.78 2.59 -1.72
CA VAL A 87 9.41 3.53 -2.64
C VAL A 87 9.59 4.86 -1.91
N PRO A 88 10.83 5.30 -1.69
CA PRO A 88 11.06 6.59 -1.03
C PRO A 88 10.53 7.74 -1.89
N VAL A 89 9.93 8.74 -1.24
CA VAL A 89 9.51 9.97 -1.89
C VAL A 89 10.65 10.98 -1.73
N SER A 90 11.32 11.31 -2.82
CA SER A 90 12.45 12.23 -2.77
C SER A 90 12.03 13.69 -2.60
N ASN A 91 10.85 14.07 -3.10
CA ASN A 91 10.36 15.43 -3.05
C ASN A 91 8.85 15.47 -3.28
N GLY A 92 8.23 16.54 -2.81
CA GLY A 92 6.80 16.77 -2.99
C GLY A 92 6.50 18.22 -2.59
N SER A 93 5.25 18.67 -2.81
CA SER A 93 4.87 20.00 -2.36
C SER A 93 4.86 20.04 -0.83
N ASN A 94 5.32 21.16 -0.26
CA ASN A 94 5.35 21.31 1.20
C ASN A 94 3.96 21.14 1.80
N ASP A 95 2.95 21.69 1.17
CA ASP A 95 1.56 21.59 1.67
C ASP A 95 1.09 20.14 1.74
N TYR A 96 1.35 19.37 0.70
CA TYR A 96 0.92 17.97 0.67
C TYR A 96 1.70 17.11 1.67
N LEU A 97 3.01 17.32 1.77
CA LEU A 97 3.83 16.59 2.73
C LEU A 97 3.40 16.90 4.17
N GLN A 98 3.04 18.15 4.46
CA GLN A 98 2.52 18.53 5.77
C GLN A 98 1.15 17.88 6.02
N TRP A 99 0.32 17.78 4.99
CA TRP A 99 -0.96 17.11 5.10
C TRP A 99 -0.77 15.62 5.43
N ILE A 100 0.17 14.96 4.76
CA ILE A 100 0.49 13.55 5.06
C ILE A 100 0.90 13.44 6.54
N LYS A 101 1.84 14.29 6.97
CA LYS A 101 2.34 14.26 8.34
C LYS A 101 1.23 14.43 9.37
N SER A 102 0.32 15.37 9.14
CA SER A 102 -0.75 15.67 10.10
C SER A 102 -1.81 14.57 10.19
N ASN A 103 -1.84 13.63 9.26
CA ASN A 103 -2.79 12.52 9.23
C ASN A 103 -2.16 11.17 9.59
N LEU A 104 -0.95 11.17 10.10
CA LEU A 104 -0.24 9.97 10.56
C LEU A 104 -0.06 9.98 12.07
N GLN A 105 0.25 8.81 12.62
CA GLN A 105 0.60 8.66 14.04
C GLN A 105 1.80 9.52 14.41
#